data_db0e0e7c2d19547971366e3eef705bda
#
_entry.id   db0e0e7c2d19547971366e3eef705bda
#
_cell.length_a   1.000
_cell.length_b   1.000
_cell.length_c   1.000
_cell.angle_alpha   90.00
_cell.angle_beta   90.00
_cell.angle_gamma   90.00
#
_symmetry.space_group_name_H-M   'P 1'
#
loop_
_entity.id
_entity.type
_entity.pdbx_description
1 polymer ?
#
loop_
_entity_poly.entity_id
_entity_poly.type
_entity_poly.pdbx_seq_one_letter_code
_entity_poly.pdbx_strand_id
1 'polypeptide(L)'
;TLSGFVGQAIGLPLPFMLGPLAISALIATALPERLPTGYRFPQKLRLMFIAIIGLMIGAQVTPALFSEAHHYALTFGAVTLFVGLAHAMGYTIFRHLGGYDPTTAFYASTPGGLYESIELGEAAGADVTRLMMQQFLRIIVVVTALPLGLSLWLGAPVGSSAGMTMARPDVPWSDLPLIVLAGLGGLGLGHVLRLPAGQMTGPMALAAALSLTGWLSFDIPQWLVNMAQIVLGTALGMRFTGLSRGLLLRGAALAMAAVGAMLSLGVGLALALHEMTGEAVDVLLITLAPGGVTEMALVALSLQANPAFVTIHHIYRIVLTVLTLGVITRWRQRKG
;
A
#
# COMPACT_ATOMS: atom_id res chain seq x y z
N THR A 1 10.05 0.59 17.83
CA THR A 1 11.03 1.68 18.05
C THR A 1 10.44 2.77 18.91
N LEU A 2 11.29 3.58 19.55
CA LEU A 2 10.88 4.69 20.41
C LEU A 2 9.91 5.65 19.66
N SER A 3 10.16 5.89 18.38
CA SER A 3 9.30 6.74 17.53
C SER A 3 7.85 6.24 17.37
N GLY A 4 7.65 4.92 17.41
CA GLY A 4 6.30 4.35 17.41
C GLY A 4 5.54 4.65 18.70
N PHE A 5 6.18 4.53 19.85
CA PHE A 5 5.60 4.86 21.14
C PHE A 5 5.35 6.37 21.29
N VAL A 6 6.26 7.22 20.82
CA VAL A 6 6.02 8.68 20.74
C VAL A 6 4.83 8.98 19.84
N GLY A 7 4.76 8.35 18.66
CA GLY A 7 3.60 8.49 17.76
C GLY A 7 2.29 8.09 18.43
N GLN A 8 2.28 7.00 19.21
CA GLN A 8 1.12 6.56 19.97
C GLN A 8 0.70 7.59 21.04
N ALA A 9 1.69 8.13 21.76
CA ALA A 9 1.42 9.13 22.82
C ALA A 9 0.82 10.44 22.28
N ILE A 10 1.12 10.83 21.04
CA ILE A 10 0.56 12.01 20.38
C ILE A 10 -0.68 11.71 19.53
N GLY A 11 -1.23 10.48 19.59
CA GLY A 11 -2.42 10.10 18.85
C GLY A 11 -2.23 9.95 17.34
N LEU A 12 -0.98 9.69 16.89
CA LEU A 12 -0.71 9.49 15.46
C LEU A 12 -1.38 8.21 14.96
N PRO A 13 -2.16 8.23 13.87
CA PRO A 13 -2.70 7.01 13.29
C PRO A 13 -1.56 6.09 12.82
N LEU A 14 -1.74 4.77 12.99
CA LEU A 14 -0.70 3.77 12.67
C LEU A 14 0.69 4.15 13.25
N PRO A 15 0.82 4.40 14.56
CA PRO A 15 2.01 5.02 15.15
C PRO A 15 3.27 4.18 14.93
N PHE A 16 3.14 2.84 14.96
CA PHE A 16 4.24 1.92 14.73
C PHE A 16 4.69 1.82 13.25
N MET A 17 3.93 2.42 12.33
CA MET A 17 4.33 2.56 10.93
C MET A 17 4.82 3.98 10.61
N LEU A 18 4.02 4.99 10.93
CA LEU A 18 4.32 6.38 10.58
C LEU A 18 5.49 6.97 11.39
N GLY A 19 5.62 6.61 12.67
CA GLY A 19 6.76 7.02 13.50
C GLY A 19 8.10 6.54 12.95
N PRO A 20 8.31 5.23 12.75
CA PRO A 20 9.51 4.70 12.12
C PRO A 20 9.75 5.20 10.69
N LEU A 21 8.68 5.39 9.89
CA LEU A 21 8.78 5.97 8.56
C LEU A 21 9.38 7.39 8.62
N ALA A 22 8.83 8.25 9.49
CA ALA A 22 9.29 9.63 9.61
C ALA A 22 10.77 9.71 10.05
N ILE A 23 11.14 8.94 11.08
CA ILE A 23 12.52 8.94 11.60
C ILE A 23 13.49 8.35 10.58
N SER A 24 13.14 7.24 9.91
CA SER A 24 14.02 6.64 8.91
C SER A 24 14.17 7.51 7.65
N ALA A 25 13.10 8.17 7.22
CA ALA A 25 13.16 9.16 6.14
C ALA A 25 14.04 10.37 6.53
N LEU A 26 13.92 10.85 7.77
CA LEU A 26 14.78 11.93 8.29
C LEU A 26 16.25 11.51 8.32
N ILE A 27 16.58 10.33 8.81
CA ILE A 27 17.95 9.81 8.82
C ILE A 27 18.47 9.68 7.38
N ALA A 28 17.69 9.10 6.48
CA ALA A 28 18.09 8.90 5.09
C ALA A 28 18.38 10.20 4.34
N THR A 29 17.69 11.30 4.71
CA THR A 29 17.78 12.59 4.00
C THR A 29 18.64 13.63 4.71
N ALA A 30 18.62 13.66 6.05
CA ALA A 30 19.31 14.68 6.85
C ALA A 30 20.66 14.21 7.38
N LEU A 31 20.86 12.91 7.57
CA LEU A 31 22.05 12.32 8.16
C LEU A 31 22.58 11.13 7.33
N PRO A 32 22.71 11.28 6.00
CA PRO A 32 23.12 10.16 5.13
C PRO A 32 24.52 9.63 5.49
N GLU A 33 25.40 10.46 6.01
CA GLU A 33 26.74 10.09 6.46
C GLU A 33 26.75 9.13 7.67
N ARG A 34 25.64 9.02 8.40
CA ARG A 34 25.50 8.05 9.50
C ARG A 34 25.10 6.66 9.03
N LEU A 35 24.71 6.53 7.76
CA LEU A 35 24.40 5.25 7.16
C LEU A 35 25.66 4.64 6.52
N PRO A 36 25.84 3.33 6.57
CA PRO A 36 26.91 2.66 5.82
C PRO A 36 26.81 3.00 4.33
N THR A 37 27.96 3.12 3.66
CA THR A 37 28.02 3.39 2.24
C THR A 37 27.20 2.34 1.45
N GLY A 38 26.26 2.80 0.61
CA GLY A 38 25.42 1.92 -0.17
C GLY A 38 24.35 1.16 0.64
N TYR A 39 24.03 1.63 1.86
CA TYR A 39 23.03 0.98 2.70
C TYR A 39 21.69 0.80 1.96
N ARG A 40 21.18 -0.41 2.02
CA ARG A 40 19.82 -0.76 1.57
C ARG A 40 19.13 -1.55 2.67
N PHE A 41 17.86 -1.24 2.90
CA PHE A 41 17.07 -1.99 3.89
C PHE A 41 16.98 -3.47 3.50
N PRO A 42 17.17 -4.43 4.45
CA PRO A 42 17.16 -5.85 4.16
C PRO A 42 15.83 -6.32 3.54
N GLN A 43 15.87 -6.67 2.25
CA GLN A 43 14.65 -7.04 1.51
C GLN A 43 14.01 -8.31 2.07
N LYS A 44 14.80 -9.30 2.50
CA LYS A 44 14.29 -10.55 3.09
C LYS A 44 13.46 -10.28 4.35
N LEU A 45 13.94 -9.38 5.23
CA LEU A 45 13.22 -8.99 6.43
C LEU A 45 11.86 -8.35 6.08
N ARG A 46 11.85 -7.44 5.11
CA ARG A 46 10.61 -6.81 4.61
C ARG A 46 9.62 -7.87 4.08
N LEU A 47 10.09 -8.83 3.28
CA LEU A 47 9.24 -9.88 2.71
C LEU A 47 8.60 -10.77 3.78
N MET A 48 9.35 -11.13 4.84
CA MET A 48 8.81 -11.91 5.96
C MET A 48 7.64 -11.20 6.64
N PHE A 49 7.79 -9.91 6.92
CA PHE A 49 6.72 -9.15 7.57
C PHE A 49 5.54 -8.84 6.64
N ILE A 50 5.74 -8.72 5.33
CA ILE A 50 4.64 -8.68 4.35
C ILE A 50 3.85 -9.98 4.37
N ALA A 51 4.52 -11.13 4.47
CA ALA A 51 3.85 -12.43 4.56
C ALA A 51 2.97 -12.55 5.81
N ILE A 52 3.43 -12.05 6.96
CA ILE A 52 2.64 -12.00 8.21
C ILE A 52 1.37 -11.18 8.03
N ILE A 53 1.46 -10.00 7.38
CA ILE A 53 0.28 -9.19 7.06
C ILE A 53 -0.65 -9.95 6.11
N GLY A 54 -0.10 -10.65 5.12
CA GLY A 54 -0.89 -11.51 4.22
C GLY A 54 -1.67 -12.59 4.97
N LEU A 55 -1.02 -13.31 5.90
CA LEU A 55 -1.69 -14.31 6.76
C LEU A 55 -2.84 -13.68 7.56
N MET A 56 -2.59 -12.54 8.19
CA MET A 56 -3.58 -11.84 9.00
C MET A 56 -4.82 -11.44 8.18
N ILE A 57 -4.61 -10.94 6.95
CA ILE A 57 -5.71 -10.59 6.04
C ILE A 57 -6.47 -11.83 5.60
N GLY A 58 -5.75 -12.89 5.22
CA GLY A 58 -6.34 -14.15 4.79
C GLY A 58 -7.18 -14.82 5.88
N ALA A 59 -6.74 -14.74 7.13
CA ALA A 59 -7.49 -15.26 8.28
C ALA A 59 -8.85 -14.57 8.51
N GLN A 60 -9.05 -13.38 7.97
CA GLN A 60 -10.31 -12.62 8.06
C GLN A 60 -11.25 -12.86 6.87
N VAL A 61 -10.87 -13.68 5.91
CA VAL A 61 -11.74 -14.07 4.80
C VAL A 61 -12.83 -15.00 5.31
N THR A 62 -14.07 -14.56 5.13
CA THR A 62 -15.26 -15.32 5.53
C THR A 62 -16.14 -15.62 4.32
N PRO A 63 -17.06 -16.62 4.37
CA PRO A 63 -18.01 -16.87 3.30
C PRO A 63 -18.89 -15.65 2.96
N ALA A 64 -19.16 -14.77 3.94
CA ALA A 64 -19.93 -13.54 3.75
C ALA A 64 -19.29 -12.61 2.69
N LEU A 65 -17.95 -12.61 2.56
CA LEU A 65 -17.25 -11.84 1.52
C LEU A 65 -17.72 -12.21 0.11
N PHE A 66 -18.11 -13.47 -0.10
CA PHE A 66 -18.56 -13.96 -1.41
C PHE A 66 -20.06 -13.75 -1.66
N SER A 67 -20.86 -13.61 -0.60
CA SER A 67 -22.31 -13.35 -0.73
C SER A 67 -22.59 -11.94 -1.28
N GLU A 68 -21.68 -11.00 -1.06
CA GLU A 68 -21.76 -9.61 -1.54
C GLU A 68 -21.09 -9.39 -2.91
N ALA A 69 -20.65 -10.49 -3.56
CA ALA A 69 -19.90 -10.40 -4.83
C ALA A 69 -20.66 -9.72 -5.98
N HIS A 70 -21.99 -9.59 -5.89
CA HIS A 70 -22.78 -8.85 -6.89
C HIS A 70 -22.49 -7.34 -6.89
N HIS A 71 -22.04 -6.76 -5.77
CA HIS A 71 -21.60 -5.37 -5.71
C HIS A 71 -20.19 -5.17 -6.30
N TYR A 72 -19.40 -6.25 -6.43
CA TYR A 72 -18.01 -6.14 -6.91
C TYR A 72 -17.91 -5.66 -8.35
N ALA A 73 -18.89 -5.93 -9.21
CA ALA A 73 -18.89 -5.42 -10.57
C ALA A 73 -18.85 -3.87 -10.62
N LEU A 74 -19.64 -3.22 -9.74
CA LEU A 74 -19.67 -1.76 -9.63
C LEU A 74 -18.37 -1.21 -9.05
N THR A 75 -17.87 -1.80 -7.97
CA THR A 75 -16.67 -1.34 -7.32
C THR A 75 -15.41 -1.57 -8.16
N PHE A 76 -15.30 -2.70 -8.88
CA PHE A 76 -14.23 -2.91 -9.88
C PHE A 76 -14.35 -1.96 -11.08
N GLY A 77 -15.56 -1.68 -11.53
CA GLY A 77 -15.82 -0.67 -12.56
C GLY A 77 -15.32 0.71 -12.11
N ALA A 78 -15.62 1.10 -10.88
CA ALA A 78 -15.14 2.36 -10.31
C ALA A 78 -13.61 2.38 -10.14
N VAL A 79 -12.96 1.29 -9.73
CA VAL A 79 -11.48 1.18 -9.71
C VAL A 79 -10.92 1.33 -11.11
N THR A 80 -11.56 0.75 -12.14
CA THR A 80 -11.13 0.91 -13.54
C THR A 80 -11.19 2.37 -13.98
N LEU A 81 -12.30 3.04 -13.70
CA LEU A 81 -12.47 4.46 -13.98
C LEU A 81 -11.46 5.31 -13.21
N PHE A 82 -11.28 5.01 -11.91
CA PHE A 82 -10.29 5.67 -11.08
C PHE A 82 -8.89 5.56 -11.66
N VAL A 83 -8.46 4.37 -12.09
CA VAL A 83 -7.12 4.15 -12.68
C VAL A 83 -6.90 5.05 -13.88
N GLY A 84 -7.86 5.12 -14.81
CA GLY A 84 -7.76 5.96 -16.00
C GLY A 84 -7.69 7.45 -15.67
N LEU A 85 -8.59 7.93 -14.84
CA LEU A 85 -8.68 9.35 -14.47
C LEU A 85 -7.48 9.77 -13.59
N ALA A 86 -7.13 8.97 -12.59
CA ALA A 86 -5.99 9.22 -11.71
C ALA A 86 -4.67 9.27 -12.49
N HIS A 87 -4.49 8.37 -13.47
CA HIS A 87 -3.34 8.38 -14.35
C HIS A 87 -3.30 9.67 -15.19
N ALA A 88 -4.40 10.07 -15.81
CA ALA A 88 -4.48 11.30 -16.61
C ALA A 88 -4.21 12.55 -15.79
N MET A 89 -4.77 12.63 -14.56
CA MET A 89 -4.54 13.75 -13.63
C MET A 89 -3.07 13.80 -13.20
N GLY A 90 -2.50 12.67 -12.80
CA GLY A 90 -1.08 12.57 -12.42
C GLY A 90 -0.16 12.94 -13.58
N TYR A 91 -0.43 12.45 -14.79
CA TYR A 91 0.33 12.82 -16.00
C TYR A 91 0.32 14.33 -16.24
N THR A 92 -0.84 14.96 -16.17
CA THR A 92 -1.00 16.39 -16.33
C THR A 92 -0.18 17.18 -15.30
N ILE A 93 -0.25 16.77 -14.03
CA ILE A 93 0.50 17.40 -12.95
C ILE A 93 2.01 17.26 -13.18
N PHE A 94 2.52 16.05 -13.40
CA PHE A 94 3.96 15.85 -13.59
C PHE A 94 4.49 16.48 -14.88
N ARG A 95 3.69 16.45 -15.96
CA ARG A 95 4.07 17.05 -17.25
C ARG A 95 4.10 18.56 -17.19
N HIS A 96 3.04 19.20 -16.69
CA HIS A 96 2.88 20.66 -16.79
C HIS A 96 3.40 21.40 -15.56
N LEU A 97 3.13 20.90 -14.34
CA LEU A 97 3.63 21.53 -13.12
C LEU A 97 5.05 21.06 -12.77
N GLY A 98 5.36 19.79 -13.01
CA GLY A 98 6.66 19.21 -12.69
C GLY A 98 7.72 19.43 -13.78
N GLY A 99 7.34 19.79 -15.00
CA GLY A 99 8.24 19.90 -16.14
C GLY A 99 8.93 18.58 -16.52
N TYR A 100 8.30 17.43 -16.20
CA TYR A 100 8.84 16.12 -16.57
C TYR A 100 8.68 15.90 -18.09
N ASP A 101 9.61 15.17 -18.69
CA ASP A 101 9.43 14.70 -20.06
C ASP A 101 8.21 13.79 -20.17
N PRO A 102 7.62 13.60 -21.38
CA PRO A 102 6.38 12.84 -21.55
C PRO A 102 6.48 11.39 -21.06
N THR A 103 7.65 10.75 -21.21
CA THR A 103 7.86 9.36 -20.82
C THR A 103 7.94 9.23 -19.31
N THR A 104 8.75 10.06 -18.67
CA THR A 104 8.85 10.09 -17.19
C THR A 104 7.51 10.45 -16.56
N ALA A 105 6.79 11.47 -17.07
CA ALA A 105 5.47 11.85 -16.56
C ALA A 105 4.47 10.72 -16.67
N PHE A 106 4.47 9.97 -17.77
CA PHE A 106 3.56 8.85 -18.02
C PHE A 106 3.75 7.71 -17.01
N TYR A 107 4.98 7.22 -16.83
CA TYR A 107 5.24 6.12 -15.91
C TYR A 107 5.21 6.55 -14.43
N ALA A 108 5.55 7.80 -14.10
CA ALA A 108 5.44 8.33 -12.74
C ALA A 108 4.00 8.50 -12.27
N SER A 109 3.05 8.73 -13.19
CA SER A 109 1.63 8.97 -12.86
C SER A 109 0.81 7.70 -12.63
N THR A 110 1.36 6.51 -12.81
CA THR A 110 0.63 5.25 -12.65
C THR A 110 0.13 5.05 -11.22
N PRO A 111 -1.16 4.82 -11.00
CA PRO A 111 -1.72 4.70 -9.65
C PRO A 111 -1.52 3.32 -9.01
N GLY A 112 -0.80 2.40 -9.67
CA GLY A 112 -0.50 1.04 -9.20
C GLY A 112 0.74 0.48 -9.91
N GLY A 113 1.13 -0.77 -9.62
CA GLY A 113 2.22 -1.45 -10.31
C GLY A 113 3.57 -0.73 -10.20
N LEU A 114 4.03 -0.48 -8.96
CA LEU A 114 5.23 0.33 -8.70
C LEU A 114 6.47 -0.22 -9.42
N TYR A 115 6.73 -1.52 -9.28
CA TYR A 115 7.93 -2.12 -9.86
C TYR A 115 7.85 -2.20 -11.38
N GLU A 116 6.68 -2.56 -11.89
CA GLU A 116 6.40 -2.67 -13.32
C GLU A 116 6.46 -1.29 -14.00
N SER A 117 5.98 -0.26 -13.32
CA SER A 117 6.09 1.12 -13.82
C SER A 117 7.53 1.57 -13.92
N ILE A 118 8.39 1.19 -12.97
CA ILE A 118 9.81 1.52 -12.98
C ILE A 118 10.52 0.76 -14.10
N GLU A 119 10.31 -0.56 -14.20
CA GLU A 119 10.94 -1.41 -15.20
C GLU A 119 10.56 -1.00 -16.64
N LEU A 120 9.26 -0.83 -16.89
CA LEU A 120 8.78 -0.40 -18.21
C LEU A 120 9.19 1.05 -18.52
N GLY A 121 9.23 1.92 -17.51
CA GLY A 121 9.68 3.30 -17.67
C GLY A 121 11.16 3.40 -17.99
N GLU A 122 12.01 2.61 -17.30
CA GLU A 122 13.44 2.52 -17.59
C GLU A 122 13.69 2.00 -19.01
N ALA A 123 13.00 0.93 -19.40
CA ALA A 123 13.08 0.39 -20.76
C ALA A 123 12.58 1.37 -21.84
N ALA A 124 11.72 2.33 -21.47
CA ALA A 124 11.22 3.38 -22.36
C ALA A 124 12.04 4.68 -22.32
N GLY A 125 13.14 4.73 -21.57
CA GLY A 125 14.02 5.90 -21.45
C GLY A 125 13.54 7.00 -20.50
N ALA A 126 12.71 6.68 -19.50
CA ALA A 126 12.30 7.60 -18.46
C ALA A 126 13.47 7.95 -17.52
N ASP A 127 13.42 9.15 -16.90
CA ASP A 127 14.28 9.49 -15.76
C ASP A 127 13.90 8.62 -14.55
N VAL A 128 14.65 7.52 -14.37
CA VAL A 128 14.40 6.51 -13.34
C VAL A 128 14.42 7.11 -11.93
N THR A 129 15.28 8.10 -11.68
CA THR A 129 15.39 8.76 -10.37
C THR A 129 14.11 9.51 -10.02
N ARG A 130 13.61 10.33 -10.93
CA ARG A 130 12.34 11.06 -10.75
C ARG A 130 11.15 10.11 -10.67
N LEU A 131 11.13 9.11 -11.52
CA LEU A 131 10.06 8.10 -11.54
C LEU A 131 9.98 7.36 -10.21
N MET A 132 11.10 6.77 -9.76
CA MET A 132 11.17 6.07 -8.47
C MET A 132 10.78 6.98 -7.31
N MET A 133 11.30 8.20 -7.29
CA MET A 133 10.99 9.18 -6.26
C MET A 133 9.48 9.44 -6.19
N GLN A 134 8.80 9.71 -7.31
CA GLN A 134 7.37 9.98 -7.32
C GLN A 134 6.54 8.76 -6.90
N GLN A 135 6.91 7.56 -7.33
CA GLN A 135 6.23 6.33 -6.94
C GLN A 135 6.32 6.07 -5.42
N PHE A 136 7.49 6.33 -4.79
CA PHE A 136 7.63 6.18 -3.35
C PHE A 136 6.98 7.31 -2.56
N LEU A 137 7.13 8.56 -3.00
CA LEU A 137 6.47 9.71 -2.38
C LEU A 137 4.96 9.57 -2.40
N ARG A 138 4.38 9.09 -3.50
CA ARG A 138 2.95 8.79 -3.56
C ARG A 138 2.51 7.87 -2.42
N ILE A 139 3.19 6.74 -2.23
CA ILE A 139 2.84 5.80 -1.16
C ILE A 139 2.93 6.47 0.19
N ILE A 140 4.01 7.20 0.47
CA ILE A 140 4.21 7.88 1.76
C ILE A 140 3.13 8.93 2.00
N VAL A 141 2.84 9.76 0.99
CA VAL A 141 1.80 10.79 1.11
C VAL A 141 0.43 10.15 1.37
N VAL A 142 0.08 9.09 0.63
CA VAL A 142 -1.21 8.38 0.84
C VAL A 142 -1.28 7.76 2.22
N VAL A 143 -0.25 7.00 2.62
CA VAL A 143 -0.20 6.30 3.93
C VAL A 143 -0.26 7.28 5.10
N THR A 144 0.21 8.50 4.91
CA THR A 144 0.15 9.56 5.92
C THR A 144 -1.17 10.35 5.84
N ALA A 145 -1.51 10.86 4.65
CA ALA A 145 -2.64 11.76 4.48
C ALA A 145 -4.01 11.07 4.67
N LEU A 146 -4.15 9.83 4.20
CA LEU A 146 -5.43 9.13 4.25
C LEU A 146 -5.86 8.81 5.70
N PRO A 147 -5.04 8.17 6.55
CA PRO A 147 -5.42 7.91 7.94
C PRO A 147 -5.58 9.19 8.76
N LEU A 148 -4.76 10.22 8.50
CA LEU A 148 -4.93 11.53 9.14
C LEU A 148 -6.24 12.19 8.72
N GLY A 149 -6.56 12.20 7.44
CA GLY A 149 -7.82 12.74 6.92
C GLY A 149 -9.03 12.01 7.47
N LEU A 150 -8.98 10.67 7.52
CA LEU A 150 -10.03 9.85 8.11
C LEU A 150 -10.17 10.11 9.63
N SER A 151 -9.06 10.25 10.35
CA SER A 151 -9.10 10.58 11.79
C SER A 151 -9.76 11.93 12.05
N LEU A 152 -9.47 12.93 11.21
CA LEU A 152 -10.10 14.26 11.31
C LEU A 152 -11.59 14.20 10.95
N TRP A 153 -11.96 13.42 9.93
CA TRP A 153 -13.34 13.28 9.50
C TRP A 153 -14.20 12.53 10.50
N LEU A 154 -13.67 11.45 11.06
CA LEU A 154 -14.37 10.63 12.06
C LEU A 154 -14.35 11.25 13.48
N GLY A 155 -13.52 12.27 13.69
CA GLY A 155 -13.34 12.90 15.00
C GLY A 155 -12.67 12.00 16.05
N ALA A 156 -12.07 10.89 15.61
CA ALA A 156 -11.40 9.91 16.45
C ALA A 156 -10.12 9.39 15.76
N PRO A 157 -9.06 9.08 16.52
CA PRO A 157 -7.86 8.49 15.94
C PRO A 157 -8.17 7.17 15.23
N VAL A 158 -7.71 7.04 13.99
CA VAL A 158 -7.79 5.79 13.21
C VAL A 158 -6.58 4.93 13.52
N GLY A 159 -6.79 3.65 13.82
CA GLY A 159 -5.74 2.70 14.02
C GLY A 159 -5.47 2.31 15.47
N SER A 160 -4.29 1.74 15.71
CA SER A 160 -3.90 1.22 17.02
C SER A 160 -3.81 2.28 18.13
N SER A 161 -3.76 3.58 17.79
CA SER A 161 -3.85 4.69 18.76
C SER A 161 -5.25 4.87 19.36
N ALA A 162 -6.30 4.37 18.71
CA ALA A 162 -7.67 4.35 19.22
C ALA A 162 -7.93 3.23 20.24
N GLY A 163 -6.90 2.50 20.67
CA GLY A 163 -7.04 1.32 21.53
C GLY A 163 -7.59 0.08 20.82
N MET A 164 -7.80 0.15 19.49
CA MET A 164 -8.26 -0.99 18.71
C MET A 164 -7.10 -1.93 18.45
N THR A 165 -7.25 -3.16 18.88
CA THR A 165 -6.30 -4.23 18.61
C THR A 165 -6.63 -4.83 17.24
N MET A 166 -5.68 -4.71 16.30
CA MET A 166 -5.79 -5.34 14.97
C MET A 166 -5.61 -6.86 15.01
N ALA A 167 -5.22 -7.38 16.17
CA ALA A 167 -4.89 -8.77 16.41
C ALA A 167 -5.14 -9.11 17.88
N ARG A 168 -5.27 -10.40 18.22
CA ARG A 168 -5.50 -10.83 19.60
C ARG A 168 -4.25 -10.59 20.47
N PRO A 169 -4.39 -9.99 21.67
CA PRO A 169 -3.25 -9.76 22.55
C PRO A 169 -2.65 -11.06 23.12
N ASP A 170 -3.45 -12.08 23.32
CA ASP A 170 -3.13 -13.28 24.10
C ASP A 170 -2.94 -14.54 23.24
N VAL A 171 -2.27 -14.42 22.10
CA VAL A 171 -1.93 -15.59 21.27
C VAL A 171 -0.82 -16.36 21.93
N PRO A 172 -0.99 -17.69 22.18
CA PRO A 172 0.03 -18.53 22.77
C PRO A 172 1.31 -18.56 21.93
N TRP A 173 2.46 -18.58 22.59
CA TRP A 173 3.76 -18.69 21.89
C TRP A 173 3.88 -20.00 21.09
N SER A 174 3.11 -21.03 21.46
CA SER A 174 3.00 -22.30 20.72
C SER A 174 2.53 -22.13 19.27
N ASP A 175 1.83 -21.03 18.94
CA ASP A 175 1.26 -20.81 17.61
C ASP A 175 2.27 -20.15 16.66
N LEU A 176 3.37 -19.59 17.18
CA LEU A 176 4.40 -18.96 16.34
C LEU A 176 5.02 -19.90 15.28
N PRO A 177 5.36 -21.17 15.59
CA PRO A 177 5.86 -22.08 14.56
C PRO A 177 4.84 -22.28 13.43
N LEU A 178 3.55 -22.34 13.73
CA LEU A 178 2.49 -22.46 12.74
C LEU A 178 2.40 -21.22 11.85
N ILE A 179 2.47 -20.02 12.45
CA ILE A 179 2.49 -18.74 11.72
C ILE A 179 3.71 -18.70 10.77
N VAL A 180 4.89 -19.11 11.24
CA VAL A 180 6.10 -19.17 10.42
C VAL A 180 5.97 -20.16 9.26
N LEU A 181 5.49 -21.39 9.54
CA LEU A 181 5.29 -22.41 8.52
C LEU A 181 4.26 -21.98 7.48
N ALA A 182 3.14 -21.42 7.91
CA ALA A 182 2.11 -20.88 7.01
C ALA A 182 2.64 -19.69 6.19
N GLY A 183 3.45 -18.83 6.80
CA GLY A 183 4.11 -17.72 6.09
C GLY A 183 5.05 -18.21 5.00
N LEU A 184 5.91 -19.17 5.32
CA LEU A 184 6.86 -19.78 4.35
C LEU A 184 6.13 -20.55 3.25
N GLY A 185 5.13 -21.38 3.63
CA GLY A 185 4.29 -22.11 2.68
C GLY A 185 3.53 -21.17 1.75
N GLY A 186 2.97 -20.10 2.29
CA GLY A 186 2.31 -19.05 1.51
C GLY A 186 3.24 -18.30 0.57
N LEU A 187 4.46 -17.96 1.00
CA LEU A 187 5.48 -17.38 0.12
C LEU A 187 5.83 -18.33 -1.03
N GLY A 188 6.00 -19.62 -0.73
CA GLY A 188 6.20 -20.66 -1.74
C GLY A 188 5.04 -20.75 -2.73
N LEU A 189 3.80 -20.76 -2.23
CA LEU A 189 2.58 -20.76 -3.04
C LEU A 189 2.52 -19.54 -3.97
N GLY A 190 2.76 -18.34 -3.44
CA GLY A 190 2.77 -17.10 -4.22
C GLY A 190 3.82 -17.10 -5.33
N HIS A 191 4.99 -17.70 -5.06
CA HIS A 191 6.07 -17.84 -6.03
C HIS A 191 5.75 -18.86 -7.14
N VAL A 192 5.29 -20.05 -6.76
CA VAL A 192 4.95 -21.14 -7.70
C VAL A 192 3.80 -20.75 -8.62
N LEU A 193 2.75 -20.14 -8.07
CA LEU A 193 1.58 -19.69 -8.83
C LEU A 193 1.81 -18.35 -9.54
N ARG A 194 2.98 -17.72 -9.37
CA ARG A 194 3.31 -16.40 -9.93
C ARG A 194 2.23 -15.34 -9.64
N LEU A 195 1.73 -15.33 -8.41
CA LEU A 195 0.65 -14.41 -8.02
C LEU A 195 1.13 -12.96 -8.05
N PRO A 196 0.28 -12.00 -8.49
CA PRO A 196 0.58 -10.57 -8.35
C PRO A 196 0.80 -10.23 -6.87
N ALA A 197 1.86 -9.48 -6.53
CA ALA A 197 2.28 -9.24 -5.16
C ALA A 197 2.40 -10.54 -4.32
N GLY A 198 2.95 -11.61 -4.91
CA GLY A 198 2.96 -12.98 -4.39
C GLY A 198 3.46 -13.12 -2.96
N GLN A 199 4.35 -12.22 -2.50
CA GLN A 199 4.83 -12.15 -1.13
C GLN A 199 3.73 -11.84 -0.09
N MET A 200 2.60 -11.28 -0.51
CA MET A 200 1.43 -11.01 0.34
C MET A 200 0.25 -11.90 -0.04
N THR A 201 -0.05 -11.99 -1.34
CA THR A 201 -1.22 -12.72 -1.83
C THR A 201 -1.10 -14.23 -1.66
N GLY A 202 0.11 -14.78 -1.69
CA GLY A 202 0.35 -16.19 -1.42
C GLY A 202 0.01 -16.58 0.02
N PRO A 203 0.62 -15.97 1.05
CA PRO A 203 0.24 -16.18 2.45
C PRO A 203 -1.24 -15.89 2.72
N MET A 204 -1.79 -14.82 2.12
CA MET A 204 -3.22 -14.48 2.23
C MET A 204 -4.11 -15.60 1.68
N ALA A 205 -3.83 -16.11 0.48
CA ALA A 205 -4.60 -17.19 -0.13
C ALA A 205 -4.52 -18.49 0.68
N LEU A 206 -3.34 -18.83 1.20
CA LEU A 206 -3.16 -19.99 2.06
C LEU A 206 -3.97 -19.87 3.35
N ALA A 207 -3.85 -18.74 4.06
CA ALA A 207 -4.60 -18.51 5.29
C ALA A 207 -6.11 -18.48 5.04
N ALA A 208 -6.57 -17.84 3.96
CA ALA A 208 -7.97 -17.83 3.56
C ALA A 208 -8.51 -19.25 3.30
N ALA A 209 -7.76 -20.07 2.56
CA ALA A 209 -8.14 -21.45 2.29
C ALA A 209 -8.25 -22.29 3.59
N LEU A 210 -7.29 -22.13 4.50
CA LEU A 210 -7.31 -22.86 5.78
C LEU A 210 -8.43 -22.37 6.71
N SER A 211 -8.73 -21.08 6.75
CA SER A 211 -9.84 -20.52 7.52
C SER A 211 -11.20 -20.93 6.96
N LEU A 212 -11.41 -20.86 5.63
CA LEU A 212 -12.67 -21.22 4.98
C LEU A 212 -12.98 -22.72 5.10
N THR A 213 -11.94 -23.58 5.12
CA THR A 213 -12.11 -25.04 5.32
C THR A 213 -12.28 -25.42 6.78
N GLY A 214 -12.09 -24.49 7.71
CA GLY A 214 -12.16 -24.75 9.15
C GLY A 214 -10.98 -25.56 9.70
N TRP A 215 -9.94 -25.80 8.90
CA TRP A 215 -8.78 -26.60 9.32
C TRP A 215 -7.92 -25.88 10.34
N LEU A 216 -7.78 -24.56 10.18
CA LEU A 216 -6.96 -23.73 11.04
C LEU A 216 -7.51 -22.29 11.09
N SER A 217 -7.58 -21.73 12.30
CA SER A 217 -7.74 -20.30 12.51
C SER A 217 -6.39 -19.72 12.86
N PHE A 218 -6.02 -18.61 12.18
CA PHE A 218 -4.79 -17.90 12.48
C PHE A 218 -5.11 -16.67 13.32
N ASP A 219 -4.66 -16.68 14.55
CA ASP A 219 -4.64 -15.48 15.39
C ASP A 219 -3.21 -14.93 15.40
N ILE A 220 -3.02 -13.75 14.83
CA ILE A 220 -1.72 -13.08 14.80
C ILE A 220 -1.59 -12.20 16.03
N PRO A 221 -0.52 -12.34 16.86
CA PRO A 221 -0.36 -11.51 18.05
C PRO A 221 -0.12 -10.04 17.69
N GLN A 222 -0.69 -9.11 18.47
CA GLN A 222 -0.62 -7.66 18.21
C GLN A 222 0.84 -7.15 18.16
N TRP A 223 1.73 -7.68 19.00
CA TRP A 223 3.15 -7.29 18.97
C TRP A 223 3.82 -7.61 17.62
N LEU A 224 3.42 -8.70 16.96
CA LEU A 224 3.94 -9.09 15.66
C LEU A 224 3.44 -8.16 14.55
N VAL A 225 2.20 -7.72 14.63
CA VAL A 225 1.63 -6.68 13.73
C VAL A 225 2.36 -5.35 13.93
N ASN A 226 2.62 -4.94 15.18
CA ASN A 226 3.39 -3.73 15.47
C ASN A 226 4.82 -3.83 14.92
N MET A 227 5.48 -5.00 15.04
CA MET A 227 6.79 -5.24 14.41
C MET A 227 6.73 -5.16 12.89
N ALA A 228 5.69 -5.72 12.27
CA ALA A 228 5.49 -5.60 10.84
C ALA A 228 5.37 -4.13 10.40
N GLN A 229 4.57 -3.34 11.11
CA GLN A 229 4.44 -1.91 10.86
C GLN A 229 5.79 -1.17 10.99
N ILE A 230 6.59 -1.47 12.02
CA ILE A 230 7.92 -0.88 12.24
C ILE A 230 8.85 -1.20 11.05
N VAL A 231 8.90 -2.46 10.66
CA VAL A 231 9.76 -2.91 9.55
C VAL A 231 9.33 -2.28 8.22
N LEU A 232 8.02 -2.27 7.93
CA LEU A 232 7.49 -1.69 6.70
C LEU A 232 7.66 -0.17 6.66
N GLY A 233 7.37 0.53 7.76
CA GLY A 233 7.56 1.97 7.86
C GLY A 233 9.03 2.36 7.71
N THR A 234 9.94 1.66 8.39
CA THR A 234 11.39 1.88 8.25
C THR A 234 11.87 1.62 6.83
N ALA A 235 11.45 0.50 6.22
CA ALA A 235 11.81 0.16 4.86
C ALA A 235 11.36 1.23 3.86
N LEU A 236 10.17 1.80 4.07
CA LEU A 236 9.62 2.84 3.22
C LEU A 236 10.39 4.16 3.38
N GLY A 237 10.71 4.58 4.60
CA GLY A 237 11.50 5.80 4.83
C GLY A 237 12.93 5.70 4.30
N MET A 238 13.56 4.52 4.36
CA MET A 238 14.91 4.29 3.80
C MET A 238 14.98 4.34 2.27
N ARG A 239 13.84 4.41 1.56
CA ARG A 239 13.82 4.59 0.10
C ARG A 239 14.35 5.96 -0.36
N PHE A 240 14.47 6.92 0.55
CA PHE A 240 15.02 8.25 0.24
C PHE A 240 16.56 8.35 0.35
N THR A 241 17.24 7.27 0.71
CA THR A 241 18.69 7.25 0.78
C THR A 241 19.31 7.63 -0.57
N GLY A 242 20.20 8.62 -0.57
CA GLY A 242 20.92 9.10 -1.75
C GLY A 242 20.20 10.16 -2.59
N LEU A 243 18.98 10.58 -2.23
CA LEU A 243 18.29 11.66 -2.91
C LEU A 243 18.67 13.03 -2.32
N SER A 244 18.88 14.04 -3.18
CA SER A 244 19.15 15.40 -2.72
C SER A 244 17.91 16.05 -2.11
N ARG A 245 18.12 16.89 -1.07
CA ARG A 245 17.01 17.59 -0.38
C ARG A 245 16.18 18.45 -1.33
N GLY A 246 16.82 19.16 -2.29
CA GLY A 246 16.11 20.03 -3.24
C GLY A 246 15.20 19.22 -4.19
N LEU A 247 15.68 18.07 -4.65
CA LEU A 247 14.90 17.16 -5.48
C LEU A 247 13.70 16.59 -4.70
N LEU A 248 13.94 16.19 -3.44
CA LEU A 248 12.88 15.67 -2.56
C LEU A 248 11.79 16.69 -2.25
N LEU A 249 12.16 17.95 -1.93
CA LEU A 249 11.16 18.98 -1.61
C LEU A 249 10.27 19.30 -2.82
N ARG A 250 10.88 19.47 -4.01
CA ARG A 250 10.11 19.66 -5.27
C ARG A 250 9.26 18.42 -5.60
N GLY A 251 9.85 17.23 -5.46
CA GLY A 251 9.15 15.97 -5.66
C GLY A 251 7.98 15.78 -4.70
N ALA A 252 8.16 16.14 -3.42
CA ALA A 252 7.10 16.05 -2.41
C ALA A 252 5.93 16.99 -2.70
N ALA A 253 6.18 18.23 -3.14
CA ALA A 253 5.13 19.15 -3.55
C ALA A 253 4.31 18.60 -4.72
N LEU A 254 4.98 18.04 -5.75
CA LEU A 254 4.30 17.41 -6.87
C LEU A 254 3.53 16.15 -6.46
N ALA A 255 4.11 15.32 -5.59
CA ALA A 255 3.44 14.13 -5.06
C ALA A 255 2.20 14.50 -4.24
N MET A 256 2.28 15.54 -3.40
CA MET A 256 1.13 16.05 -2.66
C MET A 256 0.01 16.55 -3.59
N ALA A 257 0.36 17.29 -4.64
CA ALA A 257 -0.61 17.74 -5.64
C ALA A 257 -1.27 16.56 -6.37
N ALA A 258 -0.46 15.59 -6.82
CA ALA A 258 -0.96 14.41 -7.52
C ALA A 258 -1.83 13.52 -6.62
N VAL A 259 -1.37 13.23 -5.40
CA VAL A 259 -2.13 12.43 -4.43
C VAL A 259 -3.38 13.18 -3.97
N GLY A 260 -3.30 14.48 -3.71
CA GLY A 260 -4.47 15.29 -3.38
C GLY A 260 -5.54 15.20 -4.46
N ALA A 261 -5.17 15.36 -5.74
CA ALA A 261 -6.08 15.20 -6.86
C ALA A 261 -6.67 13.78 -6.94
N MET A 262 -5.84 12.74 -6.76
CA MET A 262 -6.29 11.34 -6.77
C MET A 262 -7.23 11.03 -5.59
N LEU A 263 -6.92 11.52 -4.38
CA LEU A 263 -7.78 11.33 -3.21
C LEU A 263 -9.11 12.08 -3.37
N SER A 264 -9.11 13.30 -3.93
CA SER A 264 -10.34 14.04 -4.21
C SER A 264 -11.24 13.30 -5.22
N LEU A 265 -10.63 12.70 -6.27
CA LEU A 265 -11.34 11.81 -7.19
C LEU A 265 -11.88 10.59 -6.45
N GLY A 266 -11.06 9.99 -5.57
CA GLY A 266 -11.45 8.85 -4.74
C GLY A 266 -12.64 9.15 -3.85
N VAL A 267 -12.67 10.32 -3.20
CA VAL A 267 -13.82 10.77 -2.38
C VAL A 267 -15.08 10.88 -3.24
N GLY A 268 -14.99 11.53 -4.40
CA GLY A 268 -16.15 11.66 -5.30
C GLY A 268 -16.73 10.31 -5.75
N LEU A 269 -15.84 9.36 -6.10
CA LEU A 269 -16.26 8.02 -6.49
C LEU A 269 -16.78 7.20 -5.30
N ALA A 270 -16.16 7.35 -4.11
CA ALA A 270 -16.60 6.67 -2.90
C ALA A 270 -18.00 7.11 -2.47
N LEU A 271 -18.31 8.42 -2.53
CA LEU A 271 -19.63 8.94 -2.26
C LEU A 271 -20.67 8.40 -3.27
N ALA A 272 -20.35 8.40 -4.56
CA ALA A 272 -21.25 7.85 -5.60
C ALA A 272 -21.48 6.33 -5.41
N LEU A 273 -20.44 5.57 -5.07
CA LEU A 273 -20.55 4.14 -4.80
C LEU A 273 -21.34 3.86 -3.52
N HIS A 274 -21.18 4.67 -2.48
CA HIS A 274 -21.94 4.53 -1.23
C HIS A 274 -23.45 4.56 -1.50
N GLU A 275 -23.93 5.52 -2.27
CA GLU A 275 -25.34 5.63 -2.66
C GLU A 275 -25.83 4.42 -3.47
N MET A 276 -24.94 3.76 -4.22
CA MET A 276 -25.29 2.63 -5.10
C MET A 276 -25.18 1.26 -4.41
N THR A 277 -24.26 1.12 -3.46
CA THR A 277 -23.92 -0.17 -2.85
C THR A 277 -24.24 -0.27 -1.36
N GLY A 278 -24.40 0.87 -0.69
CA GLY A 278 -24.55 0.93 0.77
C GLY A 278 -23.24 0.69 1.55
N GLU A 279 -22.10 0.45 0.86
CA GLU A 279 -20.80 0.28 1.51
C GLU A 279 -20.34 1.58 2.18
N ALA A 280 -19.63 1.48 3.31
CA ALA A 280 -19.16 2.65 4.04
C ALA A 280 -18.17 3.48 3.21
N VAL A 281 -18.30 4.81 3.25
CA VAL A 281 -17.50 5.74 2.44
C VAL A 281 -16.01 5.62 2.74
N ASP A 282 -15.63 5.41 4.00
CA ASP A 282 -14.26 5.22 4.44
C ASP A 282 -13.64 3.95 3.86
N VAL A 283 -14.38 2.84 3.83
CA VAL A 283 -13.98 1.57 3.20
C VAL A 283 -13.78 1.76 1.70
N LEU A 284 -14.72 2.41 1.02
CA LEU A 284 -14.63 2.70 -0.42
C LEU A 284 -13.48 3.64 -0.74
N LEU A 285 -13.25 4.65 0.11
CA LEU A 285 -12.13 5.59 -0.06
C LEU A 285 -10.76 4.88 0.06
N ILE A 286 -10.59 3.99 1.06
CA ILE A 286 -9.38 3.18 1.20
C ILE A 286 -9.21 2.26 -0.02
N THR A 287 -10.29 1.68 -0.49
CA THR A 287 -10.31 0.78 -1.67
C THR A 287 -9.84 1.49 -2.93
N LEU A 288 -10.22 2.75 -3.14
CA LEU A 288 -9.82 3.58 -4.27
C LEU A 288 -8.46 4.26 -4.09
N ALA A 289 -7.98 4.43 -2.84
CA ALA A 289 -6.76 5.18 -2.55
C ALA A 289 -5.53 4.63 -3.29
N PRO A 290 -4.67 5.49 -3.88
CA PRO A 290 -3.51 5.06 -4.68
C PRO A 290 -2.30 4.66 -3.80
N GLY A 291 -2.56 3.94 -2.70
CA GLY A 291 -1.56 3.43 -1.76
C GLY A 291 -0.98 2.07 -2.14
N GLY A 292 -0.07 1.55 -1.32
CA GLY A 292 0.40 0.17 -1.41
C GLY A 292 -0.63 -0.81 -0.83
N VAL A 293 -0.67 -2.02 -1.36
CA VAL A 293 -1.66 -3.04 -0.92
C VAL A 293 -1.52 -3.34 0.56
N THR A 294 -0.29 -3.56 1.03
CA THR A 294 0.00 -3.89 2.43
C THR A 294 -0.38 -2.76 3.38
N GLU A 295 -0.05 -1.53 3.00
CA GLU A 295 -0.32 -0.35 3.80
C GLU A 295 -1.82 -0.07 3.88
N MET A 296 -2.53 -0.21 2.77
CA MET A 296 -3.98 0.01 2.75
C MET A 296 -4.75 -1.09 3.47
N ALA A 297 -4.26 -2.32 3.43
CA ALA A 297 -4.81 -3.40 4.25
C ALA A 297 -4.66 -3.13 5.77
N LEU A 298 -3.52 -2.57 6.19
CA LEU A 298 -3.33 -2.13 7.58
C LEU A 298 -4.25 -0.97 7.96
N VAL A 299 -4.48 -0.02 7.06
CA VAL A 299 -5.46 1.07 7.27
C VAL A 299 -6.87 0.49 7.39
N ALA A 300 -7.27 -0.44 6.51
CA ALA A 300 -8.57 -1.11 6.57
C ALA A 300 -8.79 -1.84 7.90
N LEU A 301 -7.79 -2.60 8.35
CA LEU A 301 -7.82 -3.25 9.68
C LEU A 301 -8.02 -2.25 10.81
N SER A 302 -7.37 -1.08 10.71
CA SER A 302 -7.46 -0.04 11.72
C SER A 302 -8.85 0.61 11.83
N LEU A 303 -9.67 0.48 10.79
CA LEU A 303 -11.06 0.96 10.72
C LEU A 303 -12.08 -0.14 10.98
N GLN A 304 -11.65 -1.36 11.34
CA GLN A 304 -12.51 -2.54 11.43
C GLN A 304 -13.23 -2.86 10.10
N ALA A 305 -12.72 -2.32 8.99
CA ALA A 305 -13.19 -2.65 7.66
C ALA A 305 -12.71 -4.06 7.27
N ASN A 306 -13.39 -4.68 6.32
CA ASN A 306 -12.94 -5.97 5.80
C ASN A 306 -11.65 -5.79 4.96
N PRO A 307 -10.47 -6.18 5.46
CA PRO A 307 -9.21 -5.94 4.77
C PRO A 307 -9.07 -6.81 3.51
N ALA A 308 -9.79 -7.92 3.42
CA ALA A 308 -9.78 -8.79 2.25
C ALA A 308 -10.50 -8.11 1.08
N PHE A 309 -11.63 -7.43 1.34
CA PHE A 309 -12.33 -6.61 0.35
C PHE A 309 -11.40 -5.52 -0.23
N VAL A 310 -10.77 -4.74 0.63
CA VAL A 310 -9.82 -3.70 0.22
C VAL A 310 -8.66 -4.31 -0.58
N THR A 311 -8.08 -5.40 -0.09
CA THR A 311 -6.92 -6.06 -0.72
C THR A 311 -7.23 -6.56 -2.12
N ILE A 312 -8.39 -7.19 -2.35
CA ILE A 312 -8.78 -7.72 -3.66
C ILE A 312 -8.88 -6.60 -4.71
N HIS A 313 -9.44 -5.46 -4.34
CA HIS A 313 -9.53 -4.29 -5.22
C HIS A 313 -8.16 -3.67 -5.53
N HIS A 314 -7.26 -3.63 -4.55
CA HIS A 314 -5.89 -3.19 -4.77
C HIS A 314 -5.09 -4.13 -5.68
N ILE A 315 -5.28 -5.45 -5.55
CA ILE A 315 -4.68 -6.44 -6.47
C ILE A 315 -5.25 -6.24 -7.88
N TYR A 316 -6.57 -6.11 -8.01
CA TYR A 316 -7.21 -5.82 -9.29
C TYR A 316 -6.64 -4.55 -9.94
N ARG A 317 -6.48 -3.47 -9.18
CA ARG A 317 -5.87 -2.23 -9.65
C ARG A 317 -4.45 -2.44 -10.16
N ILE A 318 -3.61 -3.22 -9.45
CA ILE A 318 -2.25 -3.54 -9.89
C ILE A 318 -2.29 -4.30 -11.21
N VAL A 319 -3.07 -5.37 -11.30
CA VAL A 319 -3.20 -6.19 -12.52
C VAL A 319 -3.66 -5.32 -13.69
N LEU A 320 -4.71 -4.53 -13.50
CA LEU A 320 -5.23 -3.62 -14.51
C LEU A 320 -4.18 -2.62 -14.99
N THR A 321 -3.45 -2.00 -14.04
CA THR A 321 -2.40 -1.03 -14.37
C THR A 321 -1.26 -1.70 -15.15
N VAL A 322 -0.81 -2.87 -14.73
CA VAL A 322 0.28 -3.60 -15.40
C VAL A 322 -0.11 -4.01 -16.83
N LEU A 323 -1.33 -4.54 -17.00
CA LEU A 323 -1.83 -4.92 -18.32
C LEU A 323 -1.96 -3.70 -19.25
N THR A 324 -2.55 -2.61 -18.77
CA THR A 324 -2.71 -1.38 -19.55
C THR A 324 -1.37 -0.75 -19.91
N LEU A 325 -0.42 -0.68 -18.98
CA LEU A 325 0.94 -0.22 -19.25
C LEU A 325 1.63 -1.08 -20.31
N GLY A 326 1.55 -2.41 -20.17
CA GLY A 326 2.16 -3.34 -21.13
C GLY A 326 1.60 -3.16 -22.55
N VAL A 327 0.29 -2.99 -22.69
CA VAL A 327 -0.35 -2.74 -23.99
C VAL A 327 0.08 -1.40 -24.59
N ILE A 328 0.04 -0.32 -23.79
CA ILE A 328 0.38 1.03 -24.27
C ILE A 328 1.87 1.11 -24.64
N THR A 329 2.76 0.49 -23.84
CA THR A 329 4.20 0.47 -24.13
C THR A 329 4.49 -0.24 -25.46
N ARG A 330 3.90 -1.41 -25.68
CA ARG A 330 4.04 -2.16 -26.95
C ARG A 330 3.48 -1.36 -28.15
N TRP A 331 2.37 -0.68 -27.97
CA TRP A 331 1.79 0.15 -29.03
C TRP A 331 2.68 1.35 -29.37
N ARG A 332 3.28 2.02 -28.38
CA ARG A 332 4.23 3.12 -28.60
C ARG A 332 5.49 2.65 -29.32
N GLN A 333 6.07 1.49 -28.93
CA GLN A 333 7.25 0.91 -29.58
C GLN A 333 7.02 0.52 -31.05
N ARG A 334 5.78 0.21 -31.46
CA ARG A 334 5.45 -0.10 -32.85
C ARG A 334 5.28 1.15 -33.74
N LYS A 335 5.11 2.33 -33.12
CA LYS A 335 4.88 3.57 -33.84
C LYS A 335 6.12 4.49 -33.94
N GLY A 336 7.16 4.24 -33.17
CA GLY A 336 8.45 4.92 -33.24
C GLY A 336 9.48 4.05 -33.94
#